data_d769a2fc5d04bdefba382d26a6b20205
#
_entry.id   d769a2fc5d04bdefba382d26a6b20205
#
_cell.length_a   1.000
_cell.length_b   1.000
_cell.length_c   1.000
_cell.angle_alpha   90.00
_cell.angle_beta   90.00
_cell.angle_gamma   90.00
#
_symmetry.space_group_name_H-M   'P 1'
#
loop_
_entity.id
_entity.type
_entity.pdbx_description
1 polymer ?
#
loop_
_entity_poly.entity_id
_entity_poly.type
_entity_poly.pdbx_seq_one_letter_code
_entity_poly.pdbx_strand_id
1 'polypeptide(L)'
;MATYRAPVDDMMFLFEKLRDNSHYNSLEKYKEVNPDLAKDILEQAAKLTENIILPLAKSGDETPAKLENGVVRTPPGYKEAYKKFIDDGWVSLSCDPEYGGQGMPKTISSFFDEMLSAASLSFKLYSELSIGAYNCIHRHGDNSIKKKFLPNMVKGTWSGTMCLTEPVCGTDLGLLKTKAVEQSDGSYKVTGQKIFITSGDQDLTENIIHLVLARTPDAPIGTKGISLFLGPIIYPTELSKFKTHVADPLILILLSIELVETPFLGPRVPSSFT
;
A
#
# COMPACT_ATOMS: atom_id res chain seq x y z
N MET A 1 -4.01 26.03 -15.03
CA MET A 1 -4.36 24.75 -14.39
C MET A 1 -3.90 23.64 -15.30
N ALA A 2 -3.28 22.58 -14.75
CA ALA A 2 -3.04 21.38 -15.54
C ALA A 2 -4.40 20.82 -15.98
N THR A 3 -4.54 20.56 -17.28
CA THR A 3 -5.75 19.92 -17.82
C THR A 3 -5.38 18.47 -18.11
N TYR A 4 -6.01 17.54 -17.40
CA TYR A 4 -5.91 16.13 -17.67
C TYR A 4 -7.28 15.61 -18.06
N ARG A 5 -7.32 14.76 -19.08
CA ARG A 5 -8.48 13.94 -19.42
C ARG A 5 -8.05 12.49 -19.54
N ALA A 6 -8.78 11.63 -18.88
CA ALA A 6 -8.52 10.19 -18.94
C ALA A 6 -8.77 9.64 -20.35
N PRO A 7 -7.81 8.91 -20.94
CA PRO A 7 -7.93 8.42 -22.31
C PRO A 7 -8.76 7.12 -22.37
N VAL A 8 -10.03 7.19 -21.95
CA VAL A 8 -10.91 6.02 -21.85
C VAL A 8 -11.07 5.29 -23.18
N ASP A 9 -11.18 6.02 -24.29
CA ASP A 9 -11.33 5.41 -25.62
C ASP A 9 -10.08 4.62 -26.03
N ASP A 10 -8.89 5.12 -25.74
CA ASP A 10 -7.62 4.42 -25.99
C ASP A 10 -7.50 3.17 -25.10
N MET A 11 -7.88 3.29 -23.84
CA MET A 11 -7.87 2.16 -22.89
C MET A 11 -8.87 1.08 -23.32
N MET A 12 -10.06 1.47 -23.80
CA MET A 12 -11.04 0.54 -24.35
C MET A 12 -10.56 -0.11 -25.64
N PHE A 13 -9.88 0.64 -26.52
CA PHE A 13 -9.24 0.05 -27.69
C PHE A 13 -8.23 -1.05 -27.31
N LEU A 14 -7.36 -0.79 -26.33
CA LEU A 14 -6.42 -1.79 -25.82
C LEU A 14 -7.13 -2.99 -25.23
N PHE A 15 -8.17 -2.75 -24.44
CA PHE A 15 -8.96 -3.79 -23.79
C PHE A 15 -9.65 -4.71 -24.80
N GLU A 16 -10.23 -4.14 -25.86
CA GLU A 16 -11.02 -4.88 -26.83
C GLU A 16 -10.19 -5.52 -27.96
N LYS A 17 -9.14 -4.81 -28.41
CA LYS A 17 -8.42 -5.19 -29.65
C LYS A 17 -7.09 -5.89 -29.41
N LEU A 18 -6.39 -5.56 -28.32
CA LEU A 18 -5.07 -6.13 -28.05
C LEU A 18 -5.09 -7.25 -27.02
N ARG A 19 -6.09 -7.27 -26.16
CA ARG A 19 -6.27 -8.35 -25.20
C ARG A 19 -6.95 -9.55 -25.88
N ASP A 20 -6.48 -10.76 -25.60
CA ASP A 20 -7.18 -11.98 -25.99
C ASP A 20 -8.41 -12.20 -25.08
N ASN A 21 -9.51 -11.59 -25.45
CA ASN A 21 -10.75 -11.66 -24.70
C ASN A 21 -11.33 -13.09 -24.66
N SER A 22 -11.10 -13.91 -25.70
CA SER A 22 -11.59 -15.30 -25.71
C SER A 22 -10.94 -16.12 -24.60
N HIS A 23 -9.63 -15.98 -24.44
CA HIS A 23 -8.89 -16.63 -23.35
C HIS A 23 -9.35 -16.12 -21.98
N TYR A 24 -9.43 -14.80 -21.77
CA TYR A 24 -9.81 -14.25 -20.47
C TYR A 24 -11.24 -14.61 -20.09
N ASN A 25 -12.19 -14.59 -21.02
CA ASN A 25 -13.59 -14.95 -20.77
C ASN A 25 -13.79 -16.44 -20.51
N SER A 26 -12.84 -17.30 -20.92
CA SER A 26 -12.83 -18.73 -20.56
C SER A 26 -12.48 -18.99 -19.09
N LEU A 27 -11.89 -18.02 -18.41
CA LEU A 27 -11.55 -18.12 -16.98
C LEU A 27 -12.80 -17.80 -16.15
N GLU A 28 -13.25 -18.75 -15.35
CA GLU A 28 -14.45 -18.63 -14.51
C GLU A 28 -14.50 -17.31 -13.73
N LYS A 29 -13.36 -16.88 -13.21
CA LYS A 29 -13.20 -15.63 -12.46
C LYS A 29 -13.54 -14.37 -13.25
N TYR A 30 -13.39 -14.38 -14.58
CA TYR A 30 -13.51 -13.19 -15.42
C TYR A 30 -14.57 -13.30 -16.52
N LYS A 31 -15.38 -14.36 -16.52
CA LYS A 31 -16.38 -14.60 -17.56
C LYS A 31 -17.42 -13.49 -17.71
N GLU A 32 -17.71 -12.77 -16.63
CA GLU A 32 -18.68 -11.68 -16.61
C GLU A 32 -18.09 -10.31 -16.94
N VAL A 33 -16.75 -10.22 -17.09
CA VAL A 33 -16.07 -8.97 -17.40
C VAL A 33 -16.09 -8.73 -18.91
N ASN A 34 -17.16 -8.12 -19.36
CA ASN A 34 -17.38 -7.73 -20.77
C ASN A 34 -16.91 -6.29 -21.04
N PRO A 35 -16.86 -5.85 -22.32
CA PRO A 35 -16.44 -4.50 -22.67
C PRO A 35 -17.34 -3.38 -22.07
N ASP A 36 -18.65 -3.60 -21.98
CA ASP A 36 -19.58 -2.59 -21.43
C ASP A 36 -19.28 -2.34 -19.95
N LEU A 37 -19.13 -3.39 -19.14
CA LEU A 37 -18.74 -3.28 -17.74
C LEU A 37 -17.36 -2.61 -17.59
N ALA A 38 -16.39 -2.98 -18.42
CA ALA A 38 -15.07 -2.37 -18.40
C ALA A 38 -15.15 -0.86 -18.69
N LYS A 39 -15.92 -0.48 -19.70
CA LYS A 39 -16.13 0.92 -20.07
C LYS A 39 -16.81 1.72 -18.96
N ASP A 40 -17.87 1.18 -18.36
CA ASP A 40 -18.56 1.84 -17.24
C ASP A 40 -17.61 2.10 -16.07
N ILE A 41 -16.80 1.11 -15.70
CA ILE A 41 -15.78 1.27 -14.65
C ILE A 41 -14.79 2.37 -15.01
N LEU A 42 -14.24 2.36 -16.23
CA LEU A 42 -13.24 3.35 -16.65
C LEU A 42 -13.82 4.76 -16.77
N GLU A 43 -15.07 4.92 -17.19
CA GLU A 43 -15.76 6.22 -17.20
C GLU A 43 -15.99 6.77 -15.79
N GLN A 44 -16.33 5.93 -14.80
CA GLN A 44 -16.42 6.36 -13.41
C GLN A 44 -15.03 6.68 -12.81
N ALA A 45 -14.01 5.88 -13.16
CA ALA A 45 -12.61 6.16 -12.81
C ALA A 45 -12.15 7.53 -13.36
N ALA A 46 -12.49 7.83 -14.62
CA ALA A 46 -12.21 9.12 -15.23
C ALA A 46 -12.85 10.28 -14.46
N LYS A 47 -14.14 10.16 -14.11
CA LYS A 47 -14.84 11.18 -13.31
C LYS A 47 -14.19 11.42 -11.96
N LEU A 48 -13.78 10.36 -11.25
CA LEU A 48 -13.06 10.48 -9.98
C LEU A 48 -11.73 11.19 -10.16
N THR A 49 -10.94 10.73 -11.12
CA THR A 49 -9.57 11.24 -11.32
C THR A 49 -9.56 12.68 -11.82
N GLU A 50 -10.43 13.04 -12.76
CA GLU A 50 -10.51 14.39 -13.31
C GLU A 50 -11.10 15.42 -12.34
N ASN A 51 -12.15 15.05 -11.60
CA ASN A 51 -12.92 16.02 -10.81
C ASN A 51 -12.54 16.06 -9.33
N ILE A 52 -11.99 14.96 -8.78
CA ILE A 52 -11.67 14.84 -7.34
C ILE A 52 -10.16 14.81 -7.12
N ILE A 53 -9.42 13.97 -7.88
CA ILE A 53 -7.99 13.73 -7.62
C ILE A 53 -7.11 14.79 -8.27
N LEU A 54 -7.37 15.16 -9.53
CA LEU A 54 -6.57 16.17 -10.26
C LEU A 54 -6.43 17.50 -9.52
N PRO A 55 -7.48 18.07 -8.90
CA PRO A 55 -7.34 19.31 -8.15
C PRO A 55 -6.36 19.22 -6.97
N LEU A 56 -6.16 18.02 -6.40
CA LEU A 56 -5.26 17.80 -5.27
C LEU A 56 -3.78 17.88 -5.65
N ALA A 57 -3.44 17.67 -6.93
CA ALA A 57 -2.05 17.72 -7.38
C ALA A 57 -1.40 19.08 -7.04
N LYS A 58 -2.11 20.19 -7.33
CA LYS A 58 -1.62 21.53 -7.03
C LYS A 58 -1.65 21.84 -5.54
N SER A 59 -2.77 21.56 -4.86
CA SER A 59 -2.89 21.87 -3.42
C SER A 59 -1.90 21.07 -2.57
N GLY A 60 -1.63 19.81 -2.95
CA GLY A 60 -0.64 18.97 -2.28
C GLY A 60 0.80 19.42 -2.48
N ASP A 61 1.13 20.04 -3.63
CA ASP A 61 2.44 20.61 -3.90
C ASP A 61 2.64 21.92 -3.13
N GLU A 62 1.64 22.82 -3.15
CA GLU A 62 1.70 24.11 -2.47
C GLU A 62 1.60 24.00 -0.94
N THR A 63 0.92 22.99 -0.44
CA THR A 63 0.74 22.73 1.01
C THR A 63 1.01 21.25 1.30
N PRO A 64 2.29 20.84 1.35
CA PRO A 64 2.67 19.44 1.56
C PRO A 64 2.27 18.91 2.94
N ALA A 65 2.34 17.59 3.09
CA ALA A 65 2.15 16.95 4.37
C ALA A 65 3.08 17.52 5.46
N LYS A 66 2.58 17.64 6.69
CA LYS A 66 3.31 18.24 7.82
C LYS A 66 3.24 17.34 9.05
N LEU A 67 4.33 17.32 9.81
CA LEU A 67 4.32 16.77 11.15
C LEU A 67 3.86 17.83 12.13
N GLU A 68 2.73 17.58 12.81
CA GLU A 68 2.15 18.47 13.82
C GLU A 68 1.88 17.67 15.09
N ASN A 69 2.56 18.04 16.18
CA ASN A 69 2.40 17.39 17.49
C ASN A 69 2.55 15.85 17.46
N GLY A 70 3.49 15.35 16.68
CA GLY A 70 3.75 13.92 16.56
C GLY A 70 2.79 13.14 15.64
N VAL A 71 1.94 13.85 14.87
CA VAL A 71 1.01 13.27 13.89
C VAL A 71 1.29 13.87 12.53
N VAL A 72 1.43 13.02 11.51
CA VAL A 72 1.53 13.49 10.14
C VAL A 72 0.15 13.89 9.63
N ARG A 73 0.02 15.16 9.22
CA ARG A 73 -1.17 15.70 8.58
C ARG A 73 -1.00 15.71 7.08
N THR A 74 -1.90 15.04 6.39
CA THR A 74 -1.92 15.03 4.91
C THR A 74 -2.35 16.41 4.35
N PRO A 75 -2.04 16.69 3.07
CA PRO A 75 -2.43 17.95 2.44
C PRO A 75 -3.94 18.21 2.50
N PRO A 76 -4.38 19.47 2.44
CA PRO A 76 -5.80 19.81 2.43
C PRO A 76 -6.56 19.11 1.29
N GLY A 77 -7.74 18.58 1.59
CA GLY A 77 -8.61 17.87 0.64
C GLY A 77 -8.28 16.39 0.45
N TYR A 78 -7.13 15.90 0.94
CA TYR A 78 -6.76 14.48 0.79
C TYR A 78 -7.66 13.55 1.60
N LYS A 79 -8.09 13.94 2.79
CA LYS A 79 -8.99 13.12 3.63
C LYS A 79 -10.34 12.88 2.98
N GLU A 80 -10.94 13.95 2.48
CA GLU A 80 -12.24 13.91 1.81
C GLU A 80 -12.17 13.09 0.54
N ALA A 81 -11.10 13.28 -0.24
CA ALA A 81 -10.87 12.52 -1.47
C ALA A 81 -10.59 11.04 -1.17
N TYR A 82 -9.79 10.74 -0.15
CA TYR A 82 -9.51 9.36 0.27
C TYR A 82 -10.77 8.67 0.79
N LYS A 83 -11.57 9.37 1.60
CA LYS A 83 -12.85 8.85 2.05
C LYS A 83 -13.75 8.48 0.88
N LYS A 84 -13.91 9.38 -0.10
CA LYS A 84 -14.68 9.08 -1.30
C LYS A 84 -14.10 7.92 -2.10
N PHE A 85 -12.78 7.86 -2.24
CA PHE A 85 -12.06 6.79 -2.92
C PHE A 85 -12.35 5.41 -2.31
N ILE A 86 -12.39 5.29 -0.98
CA ILE A 86 -12.71 4.03 -0.30
C ILE A 86 -14.22 3.74 -0.27
N ASP A 87 -15.05 4.75 -0.06
CA ASP A 87 -16.52 4.60 -0.03
C ASP A 87 -17.07 4.12 -1.40
N ASP A 88 -16.47 4.57 -2.50
CA ASP A 88 -16.79 4.13 -3.86
C ASP A 88 -16.14 2.78 -4.23
N GLY A 89 -15.33 2.18 -3.33
CA GLY A 89 -14.75 0.84 -3.51
C GLY A 89 -13.51 0.77 -4.39
N TRP A 90 -12.87 1.89 -4.75
CA TRP A 90 -11.74 1.90 -5.67
C TRP A 90 -10.50 1.16 -5.16
N VAL A 91 -10.27 1.16 -3.86
CA VAL A 91 -9.17 0.41 -3.23
C VAL A 91 -9.33 -1.10 -3.41
N SER A 92 -10.57 -1.57 -3.48
CA SER A 92 -10.92 -3.00 -3.55
C SER A 92 -11.03 -3.57 -4.97
N LEU A 93 -10.85 -2.74 -5.99
CA LEU A 93 -11.18 -3.05 -7.40
C LEU A 93 -10.62 -4.40 -7.88
N SER A 94 -9.34 -4.70 -7.63
CA SER A 94 -8.71 -5.97 -8.03
C SER A 94 -8.49 -6.95 -6.88
N CYS A 95 -8.95 -6.61 -5.68
CA CYS A 95 -8.83 -7.47 -4.50
C CYS A 95 -9.75 -8.69 -4.58
N ASP A 96 -9.40 -9.75 -3.85
CA ASP A 96 -10.13 -11.01 -3.86
C ASP A 96 -11.51 -10.86 -3.17
N PRO A 97 -12.58 -11.34 -3.80
CA PRO A 97 -13.93 -11.36 -3.22
C PRO A 97 -14.03 -12.08 -1.87
N GLU A 98 -13.17 -13.07 -1.59
CA GLU A 98 -13.11 -13.75 -0.29
C GLU A 98 -12.90 -12.76 0.87
N TYR A 99 -12.18 -11.65 0.61
CA TYR A 99 -11.89 -10.62 1.63
C TYR A 99 -12.69 -9.33 1.42
N GLY A 100 -13.71 -9.35 0.54
CA GLY A 100 -14.58 -8.21 0.24
C GLY A 100 -14.13 -7.38 -0.95
N GLY A 101 -13.22 -7.88 -1.77
CA GLY A 101 -12.78 -7.26 -3.02
C GLY A 101 -13.78 -7.45 -4.17
N GLN A 102 -13.58 -6.69 -5.25
CA GLN A 102 -14.44 -6.77 -6.44
C GLN A 102 -13.95 -7.78 -7.49
N GLY A 103 -12.73 -8.30 -7.35
CA GLY A 103 -12.20 -9.33 -8.22
C GLY A 103 -11.94 -8.91 -9.68
N MET A 104 -11.90 -7.61 -9.96
CA MET A 104 -11.69 -7.13 -11.33
C MET A 104 -10.30 -7.51 -11.87
N PRO A 105 -10.17 -7.75 -13.19
CA PRO A 105 -8.89 -8.07 -13.81
C PRO A 105 -7.85 -6.97 -13.59
N LYS A 106 -6.58 -7.40 -13.48
CA LYS A 106 -5.44 -6.49 -13.35
C LYS A 106 -5.37 -5.46 -14.50
N THR A 107 -5.85 -5.81 -15.69
CA THR A 107 -5.92 -4.87 -16.81
C THR A 107 -6.73 -3.62 -16.48
N ILE A 108 -7.94 -3.80 -15.89
CA ILE A 108 -8.81 -2.67 -15.51
C ILE A 108 -8.16 -1.85 -14.39
N SER A 109 -7.63 -2.52 -13.35
CA SER A 109 -6.96 -1.78 -12.28
C SER A 109 -5.68 -1.06 -12.75
N SER A 110 -4.96 -1.60 -13.75
CA SER A 110 -3.77 -0.93 -14.31
C SER A 110 -4.14 0.34 -15.10
N PHE A 111 -5.24 0.34 -15.83
CA PHE A 111 -5.76 1.55 -16.47
C PHE A 111 -6.16 2.61 -15.44
N PHE A 112 -6.80 2.18 -14.36
CA PHE A 112 -7.13 3.09 -13.25
C PHE A 112 -5.86 3.63 -12.55
N ASP A 113 -4.86 2.79 -12.33
CA ASP A 113 -3.56 3.18 -11.77
C ASP A 113 -2.86 4.24 -12.65
N GLU A 114 -2.97 4.12 -13.99
CA GLU A 114 -2.47 5.12 -14.93
C GLU A 114 -3.21 6.44 -14.78
N MET A 115 -4.55 6.40 -14.72
CA MET A 115 -5.37 7.61 -14.51
C MET A 115 -4.99 8.32 -13.20
N LEU A 116 -4.86 7.58 -12.10
CA LEU A 116 -4.46 8.13 -10.81
C LEU A 116 -3.07 8.74 -10.85
N SER A 117 -2.11 8.07 -11.51
CA SER A 117 -0.73 8.55 -11.64
C SER A 117 -0.67 9.86 -12.42
N ALA A 118 -1.44 9.96 -13.49
CA ALA A 118 -1.49 11.14 -14.33
C ALA A 118 -2.22 12.32 -13.64
N ALA A 119 -3.26 12.04 -12.85
CA ALA A 119 -4.01 13.06 -12.13
C ALA A 119 -3.25 13.58 -10.90
N SER A 120 -2.76 12.69 -10.04
CA SER A 120 -1.96 13.04 -8.85
C SER A 120 -1.19 11.83 -8.34
N LEU A 121 0.09 11.74 -8.72
CA LEU A 121 0.98 10.67 -8.25
C LEU A 121 1.12 10.68 -6.72
N SER A 122 1.19 11.86 -6.10
CA SER A 122 1.31 11.98 -4.64
C SER A 122 0.11 11.40 -3.90
N PHE A 123 -1.11 11.59 -4.42
CA PHE A 123 -2.30 10.95 -3.87
C PHE A 123 -2.29 9.43 -4.11
N LYS A 124 -1.96 9.00 -5.34
CA LYS A 124 -1.92 7.58 -5.70
C LYS A 124 -1.02 6.76 -4.78
N LEU A 125 0.14 7.30 -4.37
CA LEU A 125 1.10 6.59 -3.55
C LEU A 125 0.53 6.12 -2.20
N TYR A 126 -0.50 6.75 -1.65
CA TYR A 126 -1.18 6.26 -0.44
C TYR A 126 -1.93 4.95 -0.67
N SER A 127 -2.54 4.77 -1.85
CA SER A 127 -3.24 3.53 -2.19
C SER A 127 -2.34 2.47 -2.81
N GLU A 128 -1.32 2.85 -3.58
CA GLU A 128 -0.43 1.91 -4.28
C GLU A 128 0.36 1.02 -3.32
N LEU A 129 0.96 1.61 -2.28
CA LEU A 129 1.70 0.84 -1.28
C LEU A 129 0.77 -0.10 -0.52
N SER A 130 -0.47 0.32 -0.26
CA SER A 130 -1.50 -0.51 0.38
C SER A 130 -1.85 -1.73 -0.46
N ILE A 131 -2.04 -1.55 -1.78
CA ILE A 131 -2.29 -2.67 -2.71
C ILE A 131 -1.07 -3.57 -2.83
N GLY A 132 0.15 -3.03 -2.82
CA GLY A 132 1.39 -3.80 -2.77
C GLY A 132 1.47 -4.70 -1.53
N ALA A 133 1.21 -4.13 -0.36
CA ALA A 133 1.18 -4.88 0.90
C ALA A 133 0.05 -5.92 0.93
N TYR A 134 -1.16 -5.56 0.46
CA TYR A 134 -2.27 -6.50 0.29
C TYR A 134 -1.86 -7.70 -0.57
N ASN A 135 -1.31 -7.47 -1.75
CA ASN A 135 -0.90 -8.54 -2.67
C ASN A 135 0.15 -9.47 -2.04
N CYS A 136 1.10 -8.91 -1.29
CA CYS A 136 2.11 -9.69 -0.58
C CYS A 136 1.47 -10.59 0.48
N ILE A 137 0.61 -10.04 1.33
CA ILE A 137 -0.10 -10.80 2.38
C ILE A 137 -1.05 -11.84 1.76
N HIS A 138 -1.80 -11.46 0.73
CA HIS A 138 -2.74 -12.36 0.04
C HIS A 138 -2.02 -13.56 -0.56
N ARG A 139 -0.85 -13.35 -1.17
CA ARG A 139 -0.11 -14.43 -1.82
C ARG A 139 0.68 -15.31 -0.83
N HIS A 140 1.27 -14.72 0.19
CA HIS A 140 2.29 -15.36 1.03
C HIS A 140 1.90 -15.52 2.50
N GLY A 141 0.91 -14.78 2.99
CA GLY A 141 0.41 -14.92 4.37
C GLY A 141 -0.29 -16.27 4.58
N ASP A 142 -0.23 -16.78 5.79
CA ASP A 142 -1.08 -17.88 6.20
C ASP A 142 -2.55 -17.43 6.37
N ASN A 143 -3.44 -18.40 6.56
CA ASN A 143 -4.88 -18.12 6.67
C ASN A 143 -5.24 -17.24 7.87
N SER A 144 -4.48 -17.31 8.96
CA SER A 144 -4.73 -16.48 10.16
C SER A 144 -4.38 -15.03 9.90
N ILE A 145 -3.23 -14.79 9.27
CA ILE A 145 -2.77 -13.47 8.84
C ILE A 145 -3.74 -12.87 7.82
N LYS A 146 -4.11 -13.61 6.78
CA LYS A 146 -5.05 -13.16 5.76
C LYS A 146 -6.38 -12.71 6.37
N LYS A 147 -7.01 -13.55 7.19
CA LYS A 147 -8.28 -13.25 7.85
C LYS A 147 -8.19 -12.03 8.78
N LYS A 148 -7.05 -11.81 9.41
CA LYS A 148 -6.84 -10.70 10.35
C LYS A 148 -6.67 -9.37 9.64
N PHE A 149 -5.89 -9.32 8.56
CA PHE A 149 -5.43 -8.06 7.95
C PHE A 149 -6.18 -7.69 6.67
N LEU A 150 -6.43 -8.65 5.78
CA LEU A 150 -6.96 -8.36 4.45
C LEU A 150 -8.32 -7.68 4.44
N PRO A 151 -9.32 -8.06 5.27
CA PRO A 151 -10.63 -7.41 5.21
C PRO A 151 -10.60 -5.89 5.45
N ASN A 152 -9.78 -5.41 6.39
CA ASN A 152 -9.66 -3.98 6.66
C ASN A 152 -8.80 -3.26 5.61
N MET A 153 -7.80 -3.94 5.02
CA MET A 153 -7.03 -3.40 3.90
C MET A 153 -7.89 -3.27 2.64
N VAL A 154 -8.75 -4.23 2.36
CA VAL A 154 -9.69 -4.20 1.22
C VAL A 154 -10.74 -3.10 1.39
N LYS A 155 -11.21 -2.84 2.62
CA LYS A 155 -12.08 -1.70 2.93
C LYS A 155 -11.38 -0.34 2.81
N GLY A 156 -10.03 -0.31 2.77
CA GLY A 156 -9.25 0.91 2.78
C GLY A 156 -9.17 1.61 4.15
N THR A 157 -9.72 1.01 5.21
CA THR A 157 -9.60 1.53 6.58
C THR A 157 -8.21 1.32 7.17
N TRP A 158 -7.49 0.31 6.67
CA TRP A 158 -6.08 0.06 6.96
C TRP A 158 -5.26 0.17 5.69
N SER A 159 -4.19 0.95 5.73
CA SER A 159 -3.21 1.05 4.65
C SER A 159 -2.05 0.09 4.84
N GLY A 160 -1.14 0.06 3.88
CA GLY A 160 0.07 -0.76 3.94
C GLY A 160 1.28 -0.03 3.41
N THR A 161 2.46 -0.44 3.85
CA THR A 161 3.75 0.12 3.40
C THR A 161 4.79 -0.96 3.22
N MET A 162 5.90 -0.60 2.54
CA MET A 162 7.12 -1.40 2.46
C MET A 162 8.27 -0.65 3.13
N CYS A 163 8.76 -1.16 4.26
CA CYS A 163 9.87 -0.59 5.03
C CYS A 163 11.17 -1.29 4.65
N LEU A 164 11.83 -0.78 3.60
CA LEU A 164 13.02 -1.38 3.00
C LEU A 164 14.28 -0.57 3.37
N THR A 165 14.33 0.70 2.97
CA THR A 165 15.51 1.56 2.98
C THR A 165 15.94 1.93 4.41
N GLU A 166 17.25 1.94 4.64
CA GLU A 166 17.87 2.37 5.88
C GLU A 166 18.89 3.51 5.61
N PRO A 167 19.33 4.26 6.62
CA PRO A 167 20.33 5.32 6.43
C PRO A 167 21.63 4.85 5.75
N VAL A 168 21.95 3.56 5.85
CA VAL A 168 23.16 2.95 5.31
C VAL A 168 22.95 2.13 4.05
N CYS A 169 21.71 1.87 3.66
CA CYS A 169 21.40 1.04 2.48
C CYS A 169 20.05 1.35 1.87
N GLY A 170 20.00 1.28 0.55
CA GLY A 170 18.78 1.35 -0.25
C GLY A 170 18.92 0.36 -1.41
N THR A 171 19.81 0.66 -2.36
CA THR A 171 20.12 -0.26 -3.46
C THR A 171 20.85 -1.51 -2.98
N ASP A 172 21.89 -1.36 -2.14
CA ASP A 172 22.61 -2.51 -1.56
C ASP A 172 21.95 -2.95 -0.24
N LEU A 173 20.90 -3.75 -0.34
CA LEU A 173 20.22 -4.33 0.82
C LEU A 173 21.09 -5.31 1.61
N GLY A 174 22.21 -5.77 1.05
CA GLY A 174 23.18 -6.59 1.79
C GLY A 174 23.67 -5.94 3.07
N LEU A 175 23.64 -4.61 3.15
CA LEU A 175 24.07 -3.79 4.30
C LEU A 175 22.99 -3.56 5.37
N LEU A 176 21.77 -4.07 5.17
CA LEU A 176 20.62 -3.90 6.06
C LEU A 176 20.96 -4.31 7.50
N LYS A 177 20.65 -3.44 8.47
CA LYS A 177 20.98 -3.59 9.90
C LYS A 177 19.79 -3.85 10.80
N THR A 178 18.56 -3.57 10.37
CA THR A 178 17.35 -3.86 11.15
C THR A 178 17.32 -5.33 11.54
N LYS A 179 17.06 -5.60 12.83
CA LYS A 179 17.06 -6.93 13.43
C LYS A 179 15.67 -7.35 13.85
N ALA A 180 15.38 -8.63 13.75
CA ALA A 180 14.16 -9.25 14.23
C ALA A 180 14.50 -10.43 15.14
N VAL A 181 14.18 -10.33 16.42
CA VAL A 181 14.48 -11.36 17.44
C VAL A 181 13.18 -12.05 17.83
N GLU A 182 13.17 -13.38 17.68
CA GLU A 182 12.03 -14.20 18.05
C GLU A 182 11.75 -14.15 19.55
N GLN A 183 10.48 -14.07 19.92
CA GLN A 183 9.99 -14.05 21.28
C GLN A 183 9.39 -15.42 21.65
N SER A 184 9.17 -15.66 22.96
CA SER A 184 8.63 -16.93 23.47
C SER A 184 7.21 -17.26 22.98
N ASP A 185 6.46 -16.27 22.53
CA ASP A 185 5.09 -16.43 21.99
C ASP A 185 5.06 -16.61 20.47
N GLY A 186 6.22 -16.73 19.82
CA GLY A 186 6.35 -16.86 18.35
C GLY A 186 6.27 -15.54 17.59
N SER A 187 6.15 -14.42 18.29
CA SER A 187 6.26 -13.09 17.69
C SER A 187 7.71 -12.66 17.51
N TYR A 188 7.96 -11.51 16.87
CA TYR A 188 9.30 -10.97 16.68
C TYR A 188 9.40 -9.53 17.19
N LYS A 189 10.41 -9.26 17.99
CA LYS A 189 10.82 -7.89 18.33
C LYS A 189 11.71 -7.37 17.22
N VAL A 190 11.23 -6.36 16.48
CA VAL A 190 12.00 -5.72 15.41
C VAL A 190 12.62 -4.43 15.92
N THR A 191 13.92 -4.24 15.66
CA THR A 191 14.67 -3.06 16.09
C THR A 191 15.55 -2.57 14.96
N GLY A 192 15.44 -1.29 14.61
CA GLY A 192 16.22 -0.66 13.54
C GLY A 192 15.63 0.67 13.14
N GLN A 193 16.21 1.26 12.08
CA GLN A 193 15.76 2.54 11.54
C GLN A 193 15.52 2.39 10.05
N LYS A 194 14.32 2.78 9.61
CA LYS A 194 13.93 2.85 8.21
C LYS A 194 13.74 4.29 7.79
N ILE A 195 14.10 4.63 6.54
CA ILE A 195 13.96 5.99 5.99
C ILE A 195 13.27 5.95 4.64
N PHE A 196 12.71 7.09 4.21
CA PHE A 196 12.03 7.24 2.92
C PHE A 196 10.87 6.26 2.71
N ILE A 197 10.11 5.99 3.78
CA ILE A 197 8.98 5.08 3.70
C ILE A 197 7.76 5.83 3.15
N THR A 198 7.40 5.53 1.91
CA THR A 198 6.23 6.12 1.25
C THR A 198 4.97 5.80 2.06
N SER A 199 4.22 6.85 2.43
CA SER A 199 3.01 6.74 3.26
C SER A 199 3.24 6.04 4.61
N GLY A 200 4.48 6.12 5.12
CA GLY A 200 4.90 5.44 6.36
C GLY A 200 4.17 5.94 7.61
N ASP A 201 3.72 7.17 7.60
CA ASP A 201 2.81 7.75 8.57
C ASP A 201 1.86 8.72 7.85
N GLN A 202 0.59 8.77 8.26
CA GLN A 202 -0.45 9.59 7.63
C GLN A 202 -1.75 9.53 8.45
N ASP A 203 -2.65 10.44 8.21
CA ASP A 203 -3.92 10.57 8.93
C ASP A 203 -5.18 10.26 8.08
N LEU A 204 -5.01 9.43 7.03
CA LEU A 204 -6.09 8.98 6.13
C LEU A 204 -6.74 7.68 6.61
N THR A 205 -6.00 6.82 7.31
CA THR A 205 -6.44 5.50 7.73
C THR A 205 -6.32 5.29 9.23
N GLU A 206 -7.09 4.35 9.76
CA GLU A 206 -7.09 4.00 11.19
C GLU A 206 -5.82 3.25 11.61
N ASN A 207 -5.19 2.55 10.67
CA ASN A 207 -4.00 1.76 10.92
C ASN A 207 -3.14 1.64 9.65
N ILE A 208 -1.84 1.40 9.84
CA ILE A 208 -0.89 1.15 8.75
C ILE A 208 -0.19 -0.17 9.01
N ILE A 209 -0.24 -1.06 8.03
CA ILE A 209 0.39 -2.37 8.08
C ILE A 209 1.75 -2.31 7.40
N HIS A 210 2.81 -2.34 8.20
CA HIS A 210 4.18 -2.28 7.71
C HIS A 210 4.69 -3.66 7.30
N LEU A 211 5.19 -3.79 6.09
CA LEU A 211 6.03 -4.90 5.66
C LEU A 211 7.49 -4.47 5.86
N VAL A 212 8.19 -5.09 6.80
CA VAL A 212 9.51 -4.66 7.27
C VAL A 212 10.58 -5.68 6.90
N LEU A 213 11.58 -5.27 6.13
CA LEU A 213 12.78 -6.08 5.89
C LEU A 213 13.69 -6.03 7.12
N ALA A 214 14.03 -7.19 7.66
CA ALA A 214 14.92 -7.32 8.81
C ALA A 214 15.71 -8.64 8.77
N ARG A 215 16.72 -8.76 9.64
CA ARG A 215 17.55 -9.98 9.80
C ARG A 215 17.26 -10.63 11.14
N THR A 216 17.19 -11.94 11.16
CA THR A 216 17.29 -12.72 12.41
C THR A 216 18.76 -12.79 12.86
N PRO A 217 19.04 -13.07 14.16
CA PRO A 217 20.42 -13.12 14.69
C PRO A 217 21.35 -14.06 13.91
N ASP A 218 20.86 -15.22 13.50
CA ASP A 218 21.64 -16.26 12.82
C ASP A 218 21.53 -16.21 11.28
N ALA A 219 21.02 -15.09 10.74
CA ALA A 219 20.84 -14.94 9.31
C ALA A 219 22.18 -14.82 8.58
N PRO A 220 22.35 -15.46 7.41
CA PRO A 220 23.57 -15.34 6.62
C PRO A 220 23.79 -13.88 6.18
N ILE A 221 25.07 -13.53 5.95
CA ILE A 221 25.46 -12.22 5.42
C ILE A 221 24.90 -12.03 4.01
N GLY A 222 24.64 -10.77 3.64
CA GLY A 222 24.11 -10.41 2.31
C GLY A 222 22.59 -10.54 2.21
N THR A 223 22.07 -10.48 1.00
CA THR A 223 20.63 -10.45 0.75
C THR A 223 19.90 -11.74 1.15
N LYS A 224 20.59 -12.88 1.12
CA LYS A 224 20.02 -14.20 1.51
C LYS A 224 19.61 -14.28 2.99
N GLY A 225 20.11 -13.39 3.85
CA GLY A 225 19.74 -13.33 5.26
C GLY A 225 18.60 -12.38 5.58
N ILE A 226 17.98 -11.78 4.58
CA ILE A 226 16.86 -10.85 4.78
C ILE A 226 15.56 -11.62 4.83
N SER A 227 14.71 -11.29 5.80
CA SER A 227 13.35 -11.81 5.92
C SER A 227 12.36 -10.64 5.97
N LEU A 228 11.10 -10.92 5.64
CA LEU A 228 10.01 -9.96 5.67
C LEU A 228 9.14 -10.18 6.90
N PHE A 229 8.90 -9.12 7.65
CA PHE A 229 8.08 -9.12 8.85
C PHE A 229 6.87 -8.20 8.67
N LEU A 230 5.76 -8.56 9.27
CA LEU A 230 4.51 -7.81 9.19
C LEU A 230 4.18 -7.24 10.58
N GLY A 231 3.93 -5.93 10.65
CA GLY A 231 3.56 -5.27 11.89
C GLY A 231 2.62 -4.08 11.67
N PRO A 232 1.52 -3.99 12.43
CA PRO A 232 0.66 -2.81 12.43
C PRO A 232 1.30 -1.66 13.21
N ILE A 233 0.97 -0.41 12.84
CA ILE A 233 1.40 0.78 13.61
C ILE A 233 0.61 0.90 14.90
N ILE A 234 -0.67 0.48 14.87
CA ILE A 234 -1.56 0.44 16.04
C ILE A 234 -1.97 -1.01 16.27
N TYR A 235 -1.66 -1.52 17.44
CA TYR A 235 -2.13 -2.85 17.86
C TYR A 235 -3.59 -2.78 18.34
N PRO A 236 -4.48 -3.74 18.02
CA PRO A 236 -5.88 -3.71 18.42
C PRO A 236 -6.14 -3.83 19.93
N THR A 237 -5.12 -4.06 20.75
CA THR A 237 -5.23 -4.17 22.20
C THR A 237 -4.16 -3.33 22.88
N GLU A 238 -4.57 -2.20 23.44
CA GLU A 238 -3.92 -1.48 24.53
C GLU A 238 -2.43 -1.10 24.41
N LEU A 239 -1.98 -0.32 23.38
CA LEU A 239 -0.66 0.31 23.53
C LEU A 239 -0.56 1.65 22.80
N SER A 240 -0.95 2.69 23.52
CA SER A 240 -0.67 4.09 23.24
C SER A 240 0.78 4.46 23.54
N LYS A 241 1.77 3.89 22.87
CA LYS A 241 3.18 4.31 23.04
C LYS A 241 4.00 4.14 21.77
N PHE A 242 3.54 4.68 20.65
CA PHE A 242 4.43 4.92 19.53
C PHE A 242 4.86 6.39 19.54
N LYS A 243 6.15 6.64 19.73
CA LYS A 243 6.76 7.94 19.45
C LYS A 243 7.47 7.85 18.12
N THR A 244 6.82 8.36 17.07
CA THR A 244 7.52 8.72 15.85
C THR A 244 8.32 9.98 16.12
N HIS A 245 9.65 9.92 15.97
CA HIS A 245 10.48 11.11 15.98
C HIS A 245 10.72 11.52 14.53
N VAL A 246 10.13 12.63 14.13
CA VAL A 246 10.40 13.27 12.85
C VAL A 246 11.34 14.44 13.10
N ALA A 247 12.49 14.43 12.47
CA ALA A 247 13.41 15.55 12.45
C ALA A 247 13.45 16.16 11.05
N ASP A 248 12.98 17.40 10.98
CA ASP A 248 13.15 18.41 9.93
C ASP A 248 12.41 18.26 8.57
N PRO A 249 11.91 19.40 7.95
CA PRO A 249 10.83 19.43 6.96
C PRO A 249 11.23 19.08 5.53
N LEU A 250 12.34 18.49 5.28
CA LEU A 250 12.75 17.95 3.97
C LEU A 250 12.56 16.43 3.96
N ILE A 251 11.31 15.98 3.81
CA ILE A 251 10.93 14.62 3.35
C ILE A 251 11.80 13.49 3.94
N LEU A 252 12.04 13.52 5.23
CA LEU A 252 12.61 12.42 5.99
C LEU A 252 11.54 11.92 6.95
N ILE A 253 10.68 11.00 6.51
CA ILE A 253 9.94 10.16 7.44
C ILE A 253 10.97 9.20 8.02
N LEU A 254 11.67 9.64 9.06
CA LEU A 254 12.46 8.76 9.91
C LEU A 254 11.45 7.96 10.75
N LEU A 255 11.07 6.80 10.25
CA LEU A 255 10.53 5.77 11.11
C LEU A 255 11.70 5.27 11.97
N SER A 256 11.97 5.97 13.06
CA SER A 256 12.64 5.35 14.19
C SER A 256 11.64 4.36 14.75
N ILE A 257 11.67 3.12 14.24
CA ILE A 257 10.95 2.03 14.85
C ILE A 257 11.79 1.64 16.08
N GLU A 258 11.77 2.46 17.12
CA GLU A 258 11.91 1.96 18.46
C GLU A 258 10.61 1.25 18.79
N LEU A 259 10.46 0.05 18.26
CA LEU A 259 9.41 -0.86 18.66
C LEU A 259 9.73 -1.30 20.08
N VAL A 260 9.27 -0.50 21.04
CA VAL A 260 9.15 -0.95 22.42
C VAL A 260 8.02 -2.01 22.39
N GLU A 261 8.43 -3.28 22.34
CA GLU A 261 7.63 -4.46 22.70
C GLU A 261 6.27 -4.58 21.99
N THR A 262 6.23 -4.62 20.67
CA THR A 262 5.05 -5.13 19.97
C THR A 262 5.38 -6.49 19.36
N PRO A 263 4.63 -7.55 19.70
CA PRO A 263 4.80 -8.84 19.07
C PRO A 263 4.37 -8.77 17.61
N PHE A 264 5.26 -9.11 16.69
CA PHE A 264 4.92 -9.37 15.29
C PHE A 264 4.30 -10.76 15.20
N LEU A 265 3.10 -10.87 14.65
CA LEU A 265 2.41 -12.13 14.47
C LEU A 265 2.70 -12.69 13.09
N GLY A 266 3.22 -13.89 13.04
CA GLY A 266 3.25 -14.70 11.83
C GLY A 266 4.60 -15.35 11.52
N PRO A 267 4.57 -16.48 10.79
CA PRO A 267 5.77 -17.13 10.29
C PRO A 267 6.49 -16.24 9.29
N ARG A 268 7.81 -16.41 9.22
CA ARG A 268 8.63 -15.82 8.15
C ARG A 268 7.99 -16.11 6.80
N VAL A 269 7.81 -15.08 5.99
CA VAL A 269 7.68 -15.30 4.56
C VAL A 269 9.08 -15.66 4.04
N PRO A 270 9.31 -16.86 3.52
CA PRO A 270 10.64 -17.24 3.02
C PRO A 270 11.12 -16.27 1.95
N SER A 271 12.42 -15.95 1.97
CA SER A 271 13.10 -15.05 1.03
C SER A 271 13.26 -15.63 -0.39
N SER A 272 12.35 -16.46 -0.85
CA SER A 272 12.37 -17.02 -2.21
C SER A 272 11.80 -16.03 -3.25
N PHE A 273 12.28 -14.78 -3.22
CA PHE A 273 12.12 -13.86 -4.32
C PHE A 273 13.48 -13.68 -5.00
N THR A 274 13.78 -14.52 -5.95
CA THR A 274 14.67 -14.23 -7.08
C THR A 274 13.85 -14.28 -8.34
#